data_7f0e0af702cf7d85e7931dbb6f0cf279
#
_entry.id   7f0e0af702cf7d85e7931dbb6f0cf279
#
_cell.length_a   1.000
_cell.length_b   1.000
_cell.length_c   1.000
_cell.angle_alpha   90.00
_cell.angle_beta   90.00
_cell.angle_gamma   90.00
#
_symmetry.space_group_name_H-M   'P 1'
#
loop_
_entity.id
_entity.type
_entity.pdbx_description
1 polymer ?
#
loop_
_entity_poly.entity_id
_entity_poly.type
_entity_poly.pdbx_seq_one_letter_code
_entity_poly.pdbx_strand_id
1 'polypeptide(L)'
;MVTYPPSPHRRRRRVLVAAGAAAVVGAGVLTAVLLSRGGHAPAAAAPAPTSTSAEPVPLSTPPTTTAAVTTPAPAVPHDAVPAAAPTAFTLTGPRFTIKAHVCAMANVRPYDPPGEQRHTICWVREGFGGKPASDAVTSYLFGHSWSVDPQEVLNRASAPVTREILHARPVKLDGVPVYPAHALDGYRIVLRTRTGVLTYDVRRVYAVRKSLLGGIASWEDTTVRNRVVLTTCAELGGADYDYNVVIEAYLESSLRR
;
A
#
# COMPACT_ATOMS: atom_id res chain seq x y z
N MET A 1 -0.91 28.90 -28.43
CA MET A 1 0.30 28.07 -28.36
C MET A 1 1.16 28.65 -27.25
N VAL A 2 1.18 28.06 -26.08
CA VAL A 2 2.02 28.49 -24.96
C VAL A 2 3.18 27.49 -24.89
N THR A 3 4.37 27.97 -25.27
CA THR A 3 5.62 27.21 -25.20
C THR A 3 6.14 27.28 -23.76
N TYR A 4 6.14 26.14 -23.04
CA TYR A 4 6.79 26.01 -21.75
C TYR A 4 8.31 25.88 -21.94
N PRO A 5 9.13 26.61 -21.18
CA PRO A 5 10.57 26.40 -21.18
C PRO A 5 10.95 25.07 -20.53
N PRO A 6 12.01 24.40 -20.98
CA PRO A 6 12.45 23.13 -20.41
C PRO A 6 12.98 23.32 -18.98
N SER A 7 12.60 22.41 -18.09
CA SER A 7 13.02 22.36 -16.70
C SER A 7 14.55 22.24 -16.54
N PRO A 8 15.24 23.04 -15.68
CA PRO A 8 16.70 23.12 -15.60
C PRO A 8 17.40 22.01 -14.80
N HIS A 9 16.74 20.94 -14.41
CA HIS A 9 17.31 20.00 -13.41
C HIS A 9 17.92 18.70 -13.96
N ARG A 10 18.41 18.66 -15.21
CA ARG A 10 19.28 17.56 -15.66
C ARG A 10 20.76 17.99 -15.74
N ARG A 11 21.36 18.42 -14.64
CA ARG A 11 22.82 18.38 -14.51
C ARG A 11 23.23 16.97 -14.07
N ARG A 12 23.49 16.11 -15.06
CA ARG A 12 24.21 14.85 -14.85
C ARG A 12 25.59 15.20 -14.29
N ARG A 13 25.82 15.01 -12.99
CA ARG A 13 27.18 14.91 -12.45
C ARG A 13 27.77 13.61 -12.99
N ARG A 14 28.59 13.72 -14.02
CA ARG A 14 29.50 12.65 -14.42
C ARG A 14 30.55 12.52 -13.30
N VAL A 15 30.38 11.51 -12.45
CA VAL A 15 31.43 11.08 -11.55
C VAL A 15 32.41 10.30 -12.40
N LEU A 16 33.59 10.88 -12.61
CA LEU A 16 34.75 10.18 -13.15
C LEU A 16 35.21 9.16 -12.09
N VAL A 17 34.92 7.89 -12.29
CA VAL A 17 35.54 6.80 -11.54
C VAL A 17 36.90 6.54 -12.16
N ALA A 18 37.95 7.00 -11.48
CA ALA A 18 39.32 6.64 -11.79
C ALA A 18 39.51 5.13 -11.49
N ALA A 19 39.88 4.38 -12.50
CA ALA A 19 40.28 2.98 -12.40
C ALA A 19 41.62 2.89 -11.66
N GLY A 20 41.58 2.38 -10.43
CA GLY A 20 42.76 1.93 -9.68
C GLY A 20 42.81 0.43 -9.72
N ALA A 21 43.70 -0.13 -10.54
CA ALA A 21 44.06 -1.53 -10.52
C ALA A 21 44.99 -1.81 -9.32
N ALA A 22 44.57 -2.69 -8.40
CA ALA A 22 45.48 -3.32 -7.45
C ALA A 22 45.22 -4.83 -7.44
N ALA A 23 46.14 -5.56 -8.04
CA ALA A 23 46.24 -7.02 -7.94
C ALA A 23 46.75 -7.39 -6.56
N VAL A 24 46.10 -8.28 -5.84
CA VAL A 24 46.66 -9.02 -4.71
C VAL A 24 46.35 -10.49 -4.92
N VAL A 25 47.42 -11.23 -5.17
CA VAL A 25 47.54 -12.69 -5.15
C VAL A 25 47.64 -13.12 -3.68
N GLY A 26 46.94 -14.15 -3.27
CA GLY A 26 47.11 -14.73 -1.91
C GLY A 26 46.20 -15.94 -1.71
N ALA A 27 46.74 -17.07 -2.05
CA ALA A 27 46.90 -18.33 -1.32
C ALA A 27 45.73 -18.86 -0.48
N GLY A 28 45.36 -20.08 -0.85
CA GLY A 28 44.36 -20.95 -0.30
C GLY A 28 44.55 -21.41 1.15
N VAL A 29 43.42 -21.85 1.70
CA VAL A 29 43.37 -22.90 2.74
C VAL A 29 42.16 -23.79 2.46
N LEU A 30 42.48 -25.03 2.07
CA LEU A 30 41.57 -26.16 2.17
C LEU A 30 41.33 -26.45 3.67
N THR A 31 40.10 -26.58 4.10
CA THR A 31 39.77 -27.24 5.35
C THR A 31 38.68 -28.28 5.16
N ALA A 32 38.98 -29.46 5.64
CA ALA A 32 38.35 -30.73 5.42
C ALA A 32 36.96 -30.87 6.04
N VAL A 33 36.12 -31.63 5.31
CA VAL A 33 34.85 -32.21 5.74
C VAL A 33 35.14 -33.31 6.78
N LEU A 34 34.55 -33.20 7.96
CA LEU A 34 34.39 -34.30 8.90
C LEU A 34 32.93 -34.70 8.98
N LEU A 35 32.65 -35.85 8.36
CA LEU A 35 31.41 -36.62 8.52
C LEU A 35 31.37 -37.20 9.94
N SER A 36 30.41 -36.79 10.74
CA SER A 36 30.05 -37.50 11.97
C SER A 36 28.69 -38.19 11.77
N ARG A 37 28.80 -39.51 11.57
CA ARG A 37 27.70 -40.45 11.76
C ARG A 37 27.45 -40.59 13.27
N GLY A 38 26.27 -40.25 13.77
CA GLY A 38 25.81 -40.46 15.13
C GLY A 38 24.47 -41.18 15.13
N GLY A 39 24.50 -42.32 15.76
CA GLY A 39 23.61 -43.43 15.90
C GLY A 39 22.17 -43.13 16.35
N HIS A 40 21.28 -43.97 15.85
CA HIS A 40 19.91 -44.13 16.31
C HIS A 40 19.93 -44.88 17.64
N ALA A 41 19.32 -44.28 18.69
CA ALA A 41 18.90 -44.98 19.88
C ALA A 41 17.37 -45.23 19.78
N PRO A 42 16.88 -46.41 20.14
CA PRO A 42 15.46 -46.72 20.07
C PRO A 42 14.68 -46.04 21.20
N ALA A 43 13.57 -45.42 20.83
CA ALA A 43 12.66 -44.79 21.75
C ALA A 43 11.93 -45.84 22.58
N ALA A 44 11.97 -45.68 23.90
CA ALA A 44 11.21 -46.48 24.88
C ALA A 44 9.73 -46.19 24.77
N ALA A 45 8.93 -47.26 24.78
CA ALA A 45 7.47 -47.19 24.74
C ALA A 45 6.93 -46.53 26.02
N ALA A 46 6.05 -45.53 25.84
CA ALA A 46 5.31 -44.91 26.92
C ALA A 46 4.13 -45.82 27.38
N PRO A 47 3.83 -45.87 28.68
CA PRO A 47 2.70 -46.67 29.18
C PRO A 47 1.35 -46.03 28.82
N ALA A 48 0.36 -46.87 28.55
CA ALA A 48 -1.01 -46.51 28.23
C ALA A 48 -1.69 -45.75 29.38
N PRO A 49 -2.50 -44.72 29.08
CA PRO A 49 -3.27 -44.03 30.10
C PRO A 49 -4.45 -44.91 30.59
N THR A 50 -4.52 -45.06 31.90
CA THR A 50 -5.63 -45.73 32.64
C THR A 50 -6.88 -44.86 32.50
N SER A 51 -7.95 -45.45 31.95
CA SER A 51 -9.26 -44.81 31.87
C SER A 51 -9.88 -44.68 33.26
N THR A 52 -9.90 -43.48 33.79
CA THR A 52 -10.68 -43.17 35.01
C THR A 52 -12.10 -42.82 34.56
N SER A 53 -13.05 -43.64 35.00
CA SER A 53 -14.49 -43.47 34.84
C SER A 53 -14.91 -42.16 35.52
N ALA A 54 -15.34 -41.16 34.75
CA ALA A 54 -15.86 -39.92 35.29
C ALA A 54 -17.32 -40.06 35.66
N GLU A 55 -17.63 -39.68 36.88
CA GLU A 55 -18.97 -39.57 37.49
C GLU A 55 -19.79 -38.52 36.72
N PRO A 56 -21.10 -38.69 36.48
CA PRO A 56 -21.93 -37.76 35.73
C PRO A 56 -22.15 -36.46 36.53
N VAL A 57 -21.60 -35.37 35.99
CA VAL A 57 -21.83 -34.00 36.47
C VAL A 57 -23.27 -33.58 36.14
N PRO A 58 -24.06 -33.00 37.09
CA PRO A 58 -25.41 -32.53 36.81
C PRO A 58 -25.39 -31.39 35.77
N LEU A 59 -26.28 -31.51 34.76
CA LEU A 59 -26.49 -30.50 33.74
C LEU A 59 -26.99 -29.20 34.40
N SER A 60 -26.11 -28.19 34.48
CA SER A 60 -26.53 -26.84 34.80
C SER A 60 -27.25 -26.25 33.57
N THR A 61 -28.49 -25.81 33.77
CA THR A 61 -29.26 -25.07 32.77
C THR A 61 -28.50 -23.84 32.31
N PRO A 62 -28.34 -23.62 30.99
CA PRO A 62 -27.62 -22.43 30.48
C PRO A 62 -28.42 -21.17 30.85
N PRO A 63 -27.75 -20.09 31.26
CA PRO A 63 -28.39 -18.80 31.48
C PRO A 63 -29.00 -18.30 30.17
N THR A 64 -30.26 -17.90 30.21
CA THR A 64 -30.95 -17.27 29.10
C THR A 64 -30.25 -15.94 28.81
N THR A 65 -29.39 -15.93 27.81
CA THR A 65 -28.73 -14.70 27.33
C THR A 65 -29.80 -13.85 26.65
N THR A 66 -30.24 -12.81 27.31
CA THR A 66 -31.05 -11.75 26.70
C THR A 66 -30.21 -11.11 25.60
N ALA A 67 -30.59 -11.36 24.34
CA ALA A 67 -29.91 -10.74 23.19
C ALA A 67 -30.03 -9.22 23.31
N ALA A 68 -28.93 -8.52 23.45
CA ALA A 68 -28.88 -7.08 23.40
C ALA A 68 -29.43 -6.63 22.05
N VAL A 69 -30.49 -5.82 22.07
CA VAL A 69 -31.01 -5.18 20.87
C VAL A 69 -29.95 -4.23 20.37
N THR A 70 -29.20 -4.68 19.37
CA THR A 70 -28.20 -3.85 18.69
C THR A 70 -28.97 -2.84 17.85
N THR A 71 -29.00 -1.57 18.27
CA THR A 71 -29.53 -0.46 17.44
C THR A 71 -28.75 -0.47 16.12
N PRO A 72 -29.43 -0.54 14.95
CA PRO A 72 -28.75 -0.49 13.66
C PRO A 72 -27.93 0.78 13.56
N ALA A 73 -26.69 0.66 13.12
CA ALA A 73 -25.88 1.84 12.81
C ALA A 73 -26.59 2.69 11.75
N PRO A 74 -26.55 4.03 11.86
CA PRO A 74 -27.19 4.90 10.88
C PRO A 74 -26.69 4.56 9.47
N ALA A 75 -27.61 4.45 8.51
CA ALA A 75 -27.28 4.11 7.13
C ALA A 75 -26.33 5.17 6.56
N VAL A 76 -25.19 4.73 6.02
CA VAL A 76 -24.23 5.61 5.36
C VAL A 76 -24.86 6.05 4.02
N PRO A 77 -24.90 7.37 3.70
CA PRO A 77 -25.55 7.83 2.49
C PRO A 77 -24.83 7.35 1.22
N HIS A 78 -25.57 6.76 0.31
CA HIS A 78 -25.10 6.28 -1.00
C HIS A 78 -25.94 6.92 -2.12
N ASP A 79 -25.72 8.21 -2.36
CA ASP A 79 -26.33 8.88 -3.50
C ASP A 79 -25.71 8.40 -4.82
N ALA A 80 -26.48 8.40 -5.89
CA ALA A 80 -25.98 8.19 -7.24
C ALA A 80 -25.15 9.40 -7.69
N VAL A 81 -23.86 9.37 -7.49
CA VAL A 81 -22.90 10.41 -7.94
C VAL A 81 -22.38 10.06 -9.33
N PRO A 82 -22.73 10.84 -10.37
CA PRO A 82 -22.26 10.61 -11.72
C PRO A 82 -20.75 10.75 -11.86
N ALA A 83 -20.16 10.01 -12.82
CA ALA A 83 -18.74 10.02 -13.10
C ALA A 83 -18.25 11.42 -13.48
N ALA A 84 -17.25 11.92 -12.77
CA ALA A 84 -16.62 13.21 -13.03
C ALA A 84 -15.16 13.23 -12.59
N ALA A 85 -14.35 14.05 -13.24
CA ALA A 85 -12.96 14.25 -12.84
C ALA A 85 -12.89 14.76 -11.39
N PRO A 86 -11.98 14.23 -10.55
CA PRO A 86 -11.79 14.73 -9.21
C PRO A 86 -11.14 16.11 -9.26
N THR A 87 -11.57 17.03 -8.39
CA THR A 87 -11.05 18.40 -8.29
C THR A 87 -10.29 18.65 -6.99
N ALA A 88 -10.56 17.85 -5.95
CA ALA A 88 -9.83 17.90 -4.70
C ALA A 88 -9.75 16.50 -4.09
N PHE A 89 -8.66 16.29 -3.37
CA PHE A 89 -8.32 15.08 -2.65
C PHE A 89 -8.10 15.38 -1.17
N THR A 90 -8.53 14.44 -0.33
CA THR A 90 -8.17 14.44 1.08
C THR A 90 -7.88 13.01 1.51
N LEU A 91 -6.73 12.77 2.15
CA LEU A 91 -6.46 11.56 2.91
C LEU A 91 -6.52 11.94 4.40
N THR A 92 -7.45 11.38 5.14
CA THR A 92 -7.69 11.76 6.55
C THR A 92 -7.78 10.52 7.43
N GLY A 93 -7.27 10.63 8.64
CA GLY A 93 -7.29 9.54 9.62
C GLY A 93 -6.81 9.99 10.99
N PRO A 94 -6.53 9.04 11.90
CA PRO A 94 -6.29 9.34 13.32
C PRO A 94 -5.10 10.27 13.59
N ARG A 95 -4.06 10.24 12.75
CA ARG A 95 -2.79 10.94 13.05
C ARG A 95 -2.56 12.18 12.22
N PHE A 96 -3.12 12.25 11.00
CA PHE A 96 -2.92 13.39 10.13
C PHE A 96 -4.01 13.50 9.06
N THR A 97 -4.05 14.66 8.43
CA THR A 97 -4.84 14.93 7.23
C THR A 97 -3.92 15.54 6.16
N ILE A 98 -4.01 15.02 4.94
CA ILE A 98 -3.39 15.55 3.74
C ILE A 98 -4.51 16.09 2.84
N LYS A 99 -4.34 17.32 2.33
CA LYS A 99 -5.25 17.92 1.34
C LYS A 99 -4.43 18.27 0.10
N ALA A 100 -4.97 17.98 -1.07
CA ALA A 100 -4.33 18.27 -2.33
C ALA A 100 -5.32 18.69 -3.41
N HIS A 101 -4.82 19.48 -4.37
CA HIS A 101 -5.46 19.67 -5.65
C HIS A 101 -5.29 18.42 -6.51
N VAL A 102 -6.20 18.16 -7.43
CA VAL A 102 -6.07 17.02 -8.34
C VAL A 102 -5.84 17.52 -9.76
N CYS A 103 -4.67 17.15 -10.31
CA CYS A 103 -4.39 17.30 -11.73
C CYS A 103 -4.83 16.07 -12.53
N ALA A 104 -4.88 16.17 -13.83
CA ALA A 104 -5.04 15.04 -14.73
C ALA A 104 -3.71 14.69 -15.37
N MET A 105 -3.37 13.41 -15.44
CA MET A 105 -2.19 12.92 -16.14
C MET A 105 -2.55 11.86 -17.18
N ALA A 106 -1.68 11.70 -18.18
CA ALA A 106 -1.79 10.65 -19.16
C ALA A 106 -1.36 9.28 -18.56
N ASN A 107 -1.85 8.20 -19.15
CA ASN A 107 -1.39 6.84 -18.85
C ASN A 107 -0.04 6.58 -19.53
N VAL A 108 1.03 7.10 -18.99
CA VAL A 108 2.40 6.92 -19.49
C VAL A 108 3.30 6.42 -18.37
N ARG A 109 3.96 5.30 -18.60
CA ARG A 109 4.89 4.69 -17.63
C ARG A 109 6.35 5.12 -17.90
N PRO A 110 7.18 5.36 -16.89
CA PRO A 110 6.81 5.34 -15.46
C PRO A 110 5.86 6.50 -15.12
N TYR A 111 4.93 6.26 -14.19
CA TYR A 111 4.01 7.31 -13.74
C TYR A 111 4.78 8.37 -12.95
N ASP A 112 4.82 9.57 -13.49
CA ASP A 112 5.49 10.74 -12.91
C ASP A 112 4.48 11.92 -12.91
N PRO A 113 3.80 12.17 -11.77
CA PRO A 113 2.83 13.24 -11.68
C PRO A 113 3.44 14.58 -12.04
N PRO A 114 2.89 15.31 -13.05
CA PRO A 114 3.43 16.59 -13.47
C PRO A 114 3.10 17.72 -12.50
N GLY A 115 3.90 18.79 -12.55
CA GLY A 115 3.60 20.06 -11.91
C GLY A 115 4.15 20.21 -10.50
N GLU A 116 3.43 20.95 -9.66
CA GLU A 116 3.78 21.25 -8.29
C GLU A 116 3.53 20.04 -7.39
N GLN A 117 4.52 19.65 -6.59
CA GLN A 117 4.56 18.36 -5.91
C GLN A 117 4.15 18.43 -4.41
N ARG A 118 4.02 19.63 -3.85
CA ARG A 118 3.72 19.83 -2.43
C ARG A 118 2.24 19.77 -2.11
N HIS A 119 1.39 20.16 -3.07
CA HIS A 119 -0.04 20.30 -2.86
C HIS A 119 -0.88 19.63 -3.94
N THR A 120 -0.25 18.85 -4.84
CA THR A 120 -0.91 18.27 -6.01
C THR A 120 -0.69 16.76 -6.08
N ILE A 121 -1.77 16.04 -6.34
CA ILE A 121 -1.74 14.65 -6.82
C ILE A 121 -2.37 14.62 -8.21
N CYS A 122 -2.11 13.57 -8.99
CA CYS A 122 -2.68 13.46 -10.31
C CYS A 122 -3.54 12.21 -10.46
N TRP A 123 -4.65 12.36 -11.16
CA TRP A 123 -5.53 11.29 -11.55
C TRP A 123 -5.23 10.89 -13.00
N VAL A 124 -5.15 9.57 -13.27
CA VAL A 124 -4.95 9.05 -14.63
C VAL A 124 -6.27 9.14 -15.39
N ARG A 125 -6.29 9.98 -16.44
CA ARG A 125 -7.54 10.38 -17.11
C ARG A 125 -8.07 9.40 -18.14
N GLU A 126 -7.19 8.61 -18.78
CA GLU A 126 -7.52 7.76 -19.92
C GLU A 126 -6.68 6.48 -19.92
N GLY A 127 -7.26 5.38 -20.38
CA GLY A 127 -6.54 4.14 -20.67
C GLY A 127 -6.11 3.32 -19.45
N PHE A 128 -6.37 3.78 -18.24
CA PHE A 128 -6.06 3.05 -17.01
C PHE A 128 -7.02 3.45 -15.89
N GLY A 129 -8.10 2.68 -15.76
CA GLY A 129 -9.19 2.98 -14.84
C GLY A 129 -10.19 4.02 -15.34
N GLY A 130 -11.00 4.54 -14.45
CA GLY A 130 -12.14 5.40 -14.74
C GLY A 130 -12.19 6.67 -13.91
N LYS A 131 -13.18 7.52 -14.23
CA LYS A 131 -13.54 8.68 -13.41
C LYS A 131 -14.24 8.20 -12.14
N PRO A 132 -13.95 8.81 -10.97
CA PRO A 132 -14.68 8.50 -9.75
C PRO A 132 -16.20 8.72 -9.89
N ALA A 133 -16.97 7.73 -9.41
CA ALA A 133 -18.43 7.76 -9.33
C ALA A 133 -18.90 6.77 -8.26
N SER A 134 -20.18 6.76 -7.92
CA SER A 134 -20.72 5.83 -6.92
C SER A 134 -20.78 4.38 -7.35
N ASP A 135 -20.57 4.08 -8.64
CA ASP A 135 -20.53 2.74 -9.21
C ASP A 135 -19.40 2.57 -10.24
N ALA A 136 -18.40 3.44 -10.21
CA ALA A 136 -17.30 3.45 -11.15
C ALA A 136 -16.37 2.23 -10.98
N VAL A 137 -15.64 1.92 -12.04
CA VAL A 137 -14.45 1.06 -12.01
C VAL A 137 -13.30 1.77 -11.28
N THR A 138 -12.19 1.06 -11.05
CA THR A 138 -11.03 1.60 -10.32
C THR A 138 -10.59 2.98 -10.86
N SER A 139 -10.36 3.91 -9.94
CA SER A 139 -9.71 5.20 -10.23
C SER A 139 -8.29 5.20 -9.69
N TYR A 140 -7.31 5.60 -10.51
CA TYR A 140 -5.90 5.61 -10.12
C TYR A 140 -5.42 7.03 -9.88
N LEU A 141 -4.76 7.20 -8.74
CA LEU A 141 -4.16 8.45 -8.27
C LEU A 141 -2.67 8.23 -8.02
N PHE A 142 -1.87 9.21 -8.40
CA PHE A 142 -0.44 9.24 -8.15
C PHE A 142 -0.03 10.56 -7.51
N GLY A 143 0.88 10.52 -6.57
CA GLY A 143 1.43 11.70 -5.93
C GLY A 143 2.85 11.47 -5.48
N HIS A 144 3.62 12.54 -5.37
CA HIS A 144 4.99 12.44 -4.93
C HIS A 144 5.08 12.24 -3.41
N SER A 145 6.00 11.38 -3.03
CA SER A 145 6.63 11.34 -1.73
C SER A 145 8.07 10.98 -1.97
N TRP A 146 8.94 11.95 -1.89
CA TRP A 146 10.35 11.68 -2.08
C TRP A 146 11.21 12.70 -1.34
N SER A 147 12.37 12.36 -1.21
CA SER A 147 13.45 12.68 -0.38
C SER A 147 14.05 14.06 -0.49
N VAL A 148 13.93 14.76 -1.55
CA VAL A 148 14.63 16.05 -1.73
C VAL A 148 13.84 17.18 -1.09
N ASP A 149 12.51 17.02 -1.02
CA ASP A 149 11.64 17.99 -0.38
C ASP A 149 10.76 17.31 0.68
N PRO A 150 11.02 17.53 1.98
CA PRO A 150 10.21 16.96 3.05
C PRO A 150 8.75 17.45 3.03
N GLN A 151 8.42 18.39 2.17
CA GLN A 151 7.08 18.95 2.03
C GLN A 151 6.28 18.36 0.87
N GLU A 152 6.79 17.35 0.18
CA GLU A 152 6.01 16.67 -0.85
C GLU A 152 4.72 16.09 -0.29
N VAL A 153 3.67 16.12 -1.10
CA VAL A 153 2.27 15.97 -0.67
C VAL A 153 2.00 14.68 0.09
N LEU A 154 2.65 13.56 -0.28
CA LEU A 154 2.40 12.26 0.34
C LEU A 154 3.49 11.80 1.32
N ASN A 155 4.49 12.62 1.65
CA ASN A 155 5.54 12.26 2.62
C ASN A 155 4.97 11.81 3.97
N ARG A 156 3.94 12.49 4.47
CA ARG A 156 3.27 12.13 5.73
C ARG A 156 2.56 10.77 5.68
N ALA A 157 2.14 10.32 4.51
CA ALA A 157 1.56 8.99 4.31
C ALA A 157 2.63 7.93 4.07
N SER A 158 3.65 8.25 3.27
CA SER A 158 4.72 7.32 2.90
C SER A 158 5.65 6.98 4.07
N ALA A 159 6.14 7.96 4.81
CA ALA A 159 7.14 7.75 5.85
C ALA A 159 6.72 6.73 6.95
N PRO A 160 5.49 6.73 7.50
CA PRO A 160 5.09 5.70 8.46
C PRO A 160 4.99 4.32 7.84
N VAL A 161 4.52 4.19 6.59
CA VAL A 161 4.49 2.93 5.85
C VAL A 161 5.91 2.42 5.62
N THR A 162 6.83 3.30 5.18
CA THR A 162 8.23 2.92 4.94
C THR A 162 8.91 2.41 6.20
N ARG A 163 8.70 3.06 7.36
CA ARG A 163 9.24 2.55 8.63
C ARG A 163 8.76 1.15 8.98
N GLU A 164 7.48 0.89 8.73
CA GLU A 164 6.86 -0.39 9.03
C GLU A 164 7.44 -1.50 8.13
N ILE A 165 7.56 -1.25 6.84
CA ILE A 165 8.06 -2.26 5.88
C ILE A 165 9.54 -2.61 6.04
N LEU A 166 10.36 -1.73 6.64
CA LEU A 166 11.77 -2.05 6.93
C LEU A 166 11.92 -3.27 7.85
N HIS A 167 10.90 -3.59 8.63
CA HIS A 167 10.88 -4.71 9.57
C HIS A 167 9.87 -5.80 9.18
N ALA A 168 9.10 -5.59 8.10
CA ALA A 168 8.10 -6.53 7.64
C ALA A 168 8.71 -7.69 6.85
N ARG A 169 8.03 -8.84 6.91
CA ARG A 169 8.33 -9.95 6.00
C ARG A 169 7.46 -9.85 4.76
N PRO A 170 8.02 -10.06 3.56
CA PRO A 170 7.21 -10.02 2.34
C PRO A 170 6.22 -11.19 2.30
N VAL A 171 5.05 -10.92 1.75
CA VAL A 171 4.05 -11.91 1.38
C VAL A 171 3.89 -11.92 -0.14
N LYS A 172 3.24 -12.96 -0.71
CA LYS A 172 2.93 -12.99 -2.13
C LYS A 172 1.56 -12.39 -2.40
N LEU A 173 1.52 -11.39 -3.29
CA LEU A 173 0.31 -10.85 -3.89
C LEU A 173 0.41 -11.08 -5.40
N ASP A 174 -0.49 -11.89 -5.94
CA ASP A 174 -0.45 -12.31 -7.36
C ASP A 174 0.92 -12.88 -7.81
N GLY A 175 1.61 -13.58 -6.90
CA GLY A 175 2.96 -14.11 -7.14
C GLY A 175 4.10 -13.12 -6.88
N VAL A 176 3.83 -11.83 -6.76
CA VAL A 176 4.83 -10.77 -6.52
C VAL A 176 5.09 -10.58 -5.03
N PRO A 177 6.34 -10.48 -4.57
CA PRO A 177 6.64 -10.16 -3.17
C PRO A 177 6.24 -8.71 -2.85
N VAL A 178 5.37 -8.53 -1.87
CA VAL A 178 4.93 -7.24 -1.33
C VAL A 178 5.12 -7.20 0.18
N TYR A 179 5.27 -6.02 0.75
CA TYR A 179 5.39 -5.80 2.19
C TYR A 179 4.10 -5.16 2.71
N PRO A 180 3.22 -5.91 3.39
CA PRO A 180 2.00 -5.35 3.96
C PRO A 180 2.31 -4.32 5.03
N ALA A 181 1.46 -3.31 5.16
CA ALA A 181 1.57 -2.26 6.16
C ALA A 181 0.20 -1.90 6.74
N HIS A 182 0.19 -1.48 8.01
CA HIS A 182 -0.98 -1.10 8.79
C HIS A 182 -0.97 0.37 9.21
N ALA A 183 0.08 1.10 8.85
CA ALA A 183 0.29 2.49 9.25
C ALA A 183 -0.85 3.43 8.86
N LEU A 184 -1.68 3.05 7.89
CA LEU A 184 -2.83 3.82 7.41
C LEU A 184 -4.18 3.14 7.72
N ASP A 185 -4.24 2.19 8.63
CA ASP A 185 -5.51 1.61 9.08
C ASP A 185 -6.41 2.70 9.68
N GLY A 186 -7.70 2.67 9.33
CA GLY A 186 -8.68 3.68 9.75
C GLY A 186 -8.58 5.02 9.01
N TYR A 187 -7.77 5.09 7.95
CA TYR A 187 -7.73 6.26 7.07
C TYR A 187 -8.81 6.18 5.98
N ARG A 188 -9.19 7.35 5.47
CA ARG A 188 -10.16 7.52 4.38
C ARG A 188 -9.60 8.42 3.31
N ILE A 189 -9.92 8.08 2.05
CA ILE A 189 -9.71 8.96 0.91
C ILE A 189 -11.05 9.63 0.58
N VAL A 190 -11.07 10.96 0.51
CA VAL A 190 -12.23 11.73 0.09
C VAL A 190 -11.92 12.43 -1.22
N LEU A 191 -12.68 12.11 -2.25
CA LEU A 191 -12.60 12.77 -3.55
C LEU A 191 -13.79 13.70 -3.74
N ARG A 192 -13.52 14.97 -4.05
CA ARG A 192 -14.54 15.93 -4.49
C ARG A 192 -14.53 16.01 -6.00
N THR A 193 -15.71 15.98 -6.59
CA THR A 193 -15.94 16.17 -8.01
C THR A 193 -16.96 17.31 -8.20
N ARG A 194 -17.20 17.71 -9.44
CA ARG A 194 -18.28 18.68 -9.73
C ARG A 194 -19.68 18.11 -9.45
N THR A 195 -19.84 16.79 -9.39
CA THR A 195 -21.12 16.10 -9.24
C THR A 195 -21.37 15.62 -7.82
N GLY A 196 -20.36 15.57 -6.95
CA GLY A 196 -20.53 15.09 -5.59
C GLY A 196 -19.23 14.86 -4.84
N VAL A 197 -19.37 14.21 -3.69
CA VAL A 197 -18.30 13.82 -2.79
C VAL A 197 -18.35 12.30 -2.62
N LEU A 198 -17.21 11.66 -2.75
CA LEU A 198 -17.03 10.22 -2.63
C LEU A 198 -16.03 9.95 -1.51
N THR A 199 -16.39 9.13 -0.55
CA THR A 199 -15.53 8.72 0.58
C THR A 199 -15.21 7.25 0.46
N TYR A 200 -13.92 6.91 0.54
CA TYR A 200 -13.40 5.57 0.41
C TYR A 200 -12.63 5.18 1.67
N ASP A 201 -12.93 4.04 2.27
CA ASP A 201 -12.15 3.47 3.36
C ASP A 201 -10.88 2.82 2.84
N VAL A 202 -9.74 3.11 3.44
CA VAL A 202 -8.49 2.39 3.20
C VAL A 202 -8.63 0.97 3.72
N ARG A 203 -8.42 -0.01 2.84
CA ARG A 203 -8.59 -1.45 3.16
C ARG A 203 -7.31 -2.23 3.04
N ARG A 204 -6.38 -1.78 2.20
CA ARG A 204 -5.10 -2.45 2.00
C ARG A 204 -4.01 -1.44 1.73
N VAL A 205 -2.88 -1.60 2.42
CA VAL A 205 -1.66 -0.83 2.20
C VAL A 205 -0.50 -1.81 2.09
N TYR A 206 0.33 -1.61 1.10
CA TYR A 206 1.55 -2.39 0.93
C TYR A 206 2.62 -1.60 0.19
N ALA A 207 3.87 -2.03 0.36
CA ALA A 207 4.95 -1.57 -0.49
C ALA A 207 5.42 -2.70 -1.42
N VAL A 208 5.84 -2.32 -2.62
CA VAL A 208 6.36 -3.21 -3.65
C VAL A 208 7.53 -2.55 -4.36
N ARG A 209 8.54 -3.32 -4.78
CA ARG A 209 9.63 -2.76 -5.60
C ARG A 209 9.06 -2.10 -6.85
N LYS A 210 9.57 -0.91 -7.20
CA LYS A 210 9.09 -0.14 -8.36
C LYS A 210 9.09 -0.96 -9.65
N SER A 211 10.11 -1.80 -9.85
CA SER A 211 10.23 -2.68 -11.02
C SER A 211 9.23 -3.83 -11.07
N LEU A 212 8.56 -4.16 -9.95
CA LEU A 212 7.64 -5.29 -9.83
C LEU A 212 6.16 -4.86 -9.78
N LEU A 213 5.85 -3.58 -9.64
CA LEU A 213 4.48 -3.09 -9.49
C LEU A 213 3.56 -3.56 -10.62
N GLY A 214 4.01 -3.47 -11.87
CA GLY A 214 3.26 -3.91 -13.04
C GLY A 214 3.06 -5.43 -13.16
N GLY A 215 3.66 -6.24 -12.27
CA GLY A 215 3.43 -7.68 -12.19
C GLY A 215 2.29 -8.06 -11.24
N ILE A 216 1.69 -7.12 -10.52
CA ILE A 216 0.57 -7.36 -9.61
C ILE A 216 -0.72 -7.27 -10.41
N ALA A 217 -1.31 -8.43 -10.74
CA ALA A 217 -2.53 -8.50 -11.56
C ALA A 217 -3.71 -7.75 -10.91
N SER A 218 -3.88 -7.85 -9.59
CA SER A 218 -4.93 -7.14 -8.87
C SER A 218 -4.72 -5.61 -8.84
N TRP A 219 -3.48 -5.12 -8.92
CA TRP A 219 -3.20 -3.69 -9.09
C TRP A 219 -3.53 -3.23 -10.51
N GLU A 220 -3.20 -4.03 -11.53
CA GLU A 220 -3.49 -3.75 -12.94
C GLU A 220 -4.98 -3.88 -13.28
N ASP A 221 -5.77 -4.60 -12.48
CA ASP A 221 -7.20 -4.82 -12.74
C ASP A 221 -7.98 -3.51 -12.61
N THR A 222 -8.27 -2.91 -13.75
CA THR A 222 -9.04 -1.66 -13.84
C THR A 222 -10.54 -1.86 -13.67
N THR A 223 -11.05 -3.10 -13.65
CA THR A 223 -12.49 -3.42 -13.65
C THR A 223 -13.11 -3.48 -12.25
N VAL A 224 -12.29 -3.53 -11.21
CA VAL A 224 -12.77 -3.56 -9.82
C VAL A 224 -13.60 -2.33 -9.52
N ARG A 225 -14.87 -2.55 -9.14
CA ARG A 225 -15.81 -1.45 -8.86
C ARG A 225 -15.53 -0.80 -7.52
N ASN A 226 -15.87 0.49 -7.48
CA ASN A 226 -15.85 1.29 -6.25
C ASN A 226 -14.47 1.34 -5.56
N ARG A 227 -13.40 1.19 -6.34
CA ARG A 227 -12.02 1.21 -5.84
C ARG A 227 -11.28 2.46 -6.27
N VAL A 228 -10.52 3.00 -5.33
CA VAL A 228 -9.46 4.00 -5.58
C VAL A 228 -8.13 3.38 -5.22
N VAL A 229 -7.13 3.54 -6.08
CA VAL A 229 -5.75 3.15 -5.84
C VAL A 229 -4.89 4.41 -5.86
N LEU A 230 -4.28 4.72 -4.74
CA LEU A 230 -3.28 5.80 -4.62
C LEU A 230 -1.89 5.18 -4.55
N THR A 231 -1.00 5.63 -5.44
CA THR A 231 0.38 5.15 -5.49
C THR A 231 1.36 6.32 -5.29
N THR A 232 2.38 6.08 -4.48
CA THR A 232 3.46 7.02 -4.22
C THR A 232 4.80 6.28 -4.02
N CYS A 233 5.91 6.99 -3.88
CA CYS A 233 7.19 6.38 -3.54
C CYS A 233 7.29 6.04 -2.06
N ALA A 234 8.09 5.03 -1.69
CA ALA A 234 8.47 4.78 -0.32
C ALA A 234 9.64 5.70 0.07
N GLU A 235 9.41 6.57 1.03
CA GLU A 235 10.33 7.60 1.48
C GLU A 235 10.49 7.55 3.00
N LEU A 236 11.71 7.74 3.49
CA LEU A 236 11.96 7.95 4.91
C LEU A 236 13.23 8.80 5.10
N GLY A 237 13.06 9.96 5.78
CA GLY A 237 14.17 10.83 6.13
C GLY A 237 14.93 11.38 4.93
N GLY A 238 14.27 11.52 3.79
CA GLY A 238 14.89 12.02 2.60
C GLY A 238 15.50 10.95 1.68
N ALA A 239 15.32 9.66 1.95
CA ALA A 239 15.83 8.57 1.12
C ALA A 239 14.71 7.88 0.34
N ASP A 240 14.94 7.62 -0.96
CA ASP A 240 14.10 6.74 -1.78
C ASP A 240 14.54 5.28 -1.57
N TYR A 241 13.61 4.44 -1.16
CA TYR A 241 13.85 3.02 -0.87
C TYR A 241 13.59 2.09 -2.06
N ASP A 242 13.48 2.62 -3.29
CA ASP A 242 13.17 1.87 -4.53
C ASP A 242 11.87 1.05 -4.46
N TYR A 243 10.93 1.51 -3.64
CA TYR A 243 9.60 0.91 -3.51
C TYR A 243 8.51 1.94 -3.83
N ASN A 244 7.40 1.44 -4.34
CA ASN A 244 6.13 2.17 -4.33
C ASN A 244 5.33 1.76 -3.10
N VAL A 245 4.68 2.73 -2.48
CA VAL A 245 3.60 2.52 -1.52
C VAL A 245 2.29 2.56 -2.30
N VAL A 246 1.50 1.50 -2.17
CA VAL A 246 0.17 1.37 -2.76
C VAL A 246 -0.87 1.38 -1.66
N ILE A 247 -1.88 2.22 -1.80
CA ILE A 247 -3.00 2.39 -0.88
C ILE A 247 -4.27 2.10 -1.67
N GLU A 248 -4.95 1.02 -1.33
CA GLU A 248 -6.23 0.65 -1.92
C GLU A 248 -7.37 0.99 -0.96
N ALA A 249 -8.33 1.73 -1.47
CA ALA A 249 -9.50 2.17 -0.73
C ALA A 249 -10.78 1.85 -1.50
N TYR A 250 -11.85 1.54 -0.78
CA TYR A 250 -13.13 1.16 -1.34
C TYR A 250 -14.24 2.10 -0.88
N LEU A 251 -15.20 2.38 -1.77
CA LEU A 251 -16.27 3.33 -1.53
C LEU A 251 -17.07 2.95 -0.27
N GLU A 252 -17.11 3.87 0.67
CA GLU A 252 -17.90 3.79 1.90
C GLU A 252 -19.19 4.61 1.76
N SER A 253 -19.08 5.81 1.19
CA SER A 253 -20.23 6.69 1.04
C SER A 253 -20.11 7.62 -0.16
N SER A 254 -21.25 8.07 -0.67
CA SER A 254 -21.34 9.05 -1.75
C SER A 254 -22.47 10.05 -1.48
N LEU A 255 -22.19 11.34 -1.72
CA LEU A 255 -23.13 12.44 -1.56
C LEU A 255 -23.20 13.24 -2.85
N ARG A 256 -24.39 13.35 -3.44
CA ARG A 256 -24.63 14.17 -4.63
C ARG A 256 -24.69 15.66 -4.25
N ARG A 257 -24.20 16.51 -5.14
CA ARG A 257 -24.34 17.96 -5.05
C ARG A 257 -25.49 18.46 -5.93
#